data_c55a56c7dd4f58e3c8a29570a4aadd46
#
_entry.id   c55a56c7dd4f58e3c8a29570a4aadd46
#
_cell.length_a   1.000
_cell.length_b   1.000
_cell.length_c   1.000
_cell.angle_alpha   90.00
_cell.angle_beta   90.00
_cell.angle_gamma   90.00
#
_symmetry.space_group_name_H-M   'P 1'
#
loop_
_entity.id
_entity.type
_entity.pdbx_description
1 polymer ?
#
loop_
_entity_poly.entity_id
_entity_poly.type
_entity_poly.pdbx_seq_one_letter_code
_entity_poly.pdbx_strand_id
1 'polypeptide(L)'
;MKGKRWGTPEKSCCVQTGRTAVDTLWGGLGTPLQDNQGKLYEEMRRTVPVVDAAVNKIIRLVGGFEVHCDDPWCKGELQRFYREVQVGPAAAGLDQFIFQYLNDLLTYGNAAGEMVPLKNGRGIGALYNVPLENISVAQGDSPLELDIFVYPDGMTAKK
;
A
#
# COMPACT_ATOMS: atom_id res chain seq x y z
N MET A 1 -11.43 -26.25 -1.09
CA MET A 1 -12.12 -25.06 -1.60
C MET A 1 -11.19 -24.37 -2.57
N LYS A 2 -11.55 -24.27 -3.85
CA LYS A 2 -10.71 -23.64 -4.89
C LYS A 2 -10.72 -22.13 -4.69
N GLY A 3 -9.55 -21.53 -4.47
CA GLY A 3 -9.38 -20.09 -4.41
C GLY A 3 -9.86 -19.42 -5.69
N LYS A 4 -10.61 -18.35 -5.56
CA LYS A 4 -11.12 -17.55 -6.65
C LYS A 4 -9.94 -16.79 -7.27
N ARG A 5 -9.49 -17.20 -8.45
CA ARG A 5 -8.54 -16.43 -9.26
C ARG A 5 -9.24 -15.13 -9.65
N TRP A 6 -8.74 -14.01 -9.21
CA TRP A 6 -9.12 -12.72 -9.73
C TRP A 6 -8.59 -12.63 -11.17
N GLY A 7 -9.46 -12.24 -12.07
CA GLY A 7 -9.13 -12.14 -13.48
C GLY A 7 -7.97 -11.17 -13.69
N THR A 8 -7.18 -11.45 -14.73
CA THR A 8 -6.03 -10.69 -15.20
C THR A 8 -6.27 -9.19 -15.10
N PRO A 9 -5.54 -8.46 -14.24
CA PRO A 9 -5.59 -7.01 -14.25
C PRO A 9 -4.91 -6.50 -15.51
N GLU A 10 -5.57 -5.62 -16.22
CA GLU A 10 -4.92 -4.78 -17.23
C GLU A 10 -3.75 -4.07 -16.55
N LYS A 11 -2.61 -4.09 -17.23
CA LYS A 11 -1.28 -3.64 -16.85
C LYS A 11 -1.29 -2.46 -15.86
N SER A 12 -1.22 -2.77 -14.59
CA SER A 12 -0.88 -1.82 -13.54
C SER A 12 0.64 -1.67 -13.53
N CYS A 13 1.12 -0.46 -13.75
CA CYS A 13 2.54 -0.15 -13.71
C CYS A 13 2.97 -0.05 -12.23
N CYS A 14 3.46 -1.16 -11.66
CA CYS A 14 4.13 -1.14 -10.37
C CYS A 14 5.55 -0.61 -10.55
N VAL A 15 5.82 0.59 -10.05
CA VAL A 15 7.19 1.09 -9.93
C VAL A 15 7.80 0.49 -8.67
N GLN A 16 8.68 -0.46 -8.83
CA GLN A 16 9.42 -1.08 -7.74
C GLN A 16 10.72 -0.33 -7.50
N THR A 17 10.84 0.35 -6.37
CA THR A 17 12.07 1.02 -5.94
C THR A 17 12.62 0.33 -4.69
N GLY A 18 13.36 -0.77 -4.86
CA GLY A 18 14.07 -1.40 -3.76
C GLY A 18 14.86 -2.64 -4.19
N ARG A 19 16.15 -2.62 -3.93
CA ARG A 19 17.10 -3.70 -4.29
C ARG A 19 16.92 -5.00 -3.50
N THR A 20 16.19 -5.00 -2.41
CA THR A 20 16.06 -6.14 -1.48
C THR A 20 15.01 -7.17 -1.90
N ALA A 21 14.04 -6.79 -2.71
CA ALA A 21 12.99 -7.71 -3.16
C ALA A 21 13.50 -8.76 -4.18
N VAL A 22 14.57 -8.43 -4.91
CA VAL A 22 15.09 -9.28 -6.00
C VAL A 22 15.81 -10.53 -5.47
N ASP A 23 16.53 -10.42 -4.35
CA ASP A 23 17.28 -11.56 -3.79
C ASP A 23 16.38 -12.60 -3.11
N THR A 24 15.18 -12.19 -2.68
CA THR A 24 14.20 -13.08 -2.03
C THR A 24 13.28 -13.80 -3.01
N LEU A 25 13.12 -13.28 -4.22
CA LEU A 25 12.25 -13.85 -5.26
C LEU A 25 12.76 -15.18 -5.86
N TRP A 26 14.03 -15.51 -5.69
CA TRP A 26 14.62 -16.75 -6.22
C TRP A 26 14.34 -18.00 -5.37
N GLY A 27 13.67 -17.85 -4.24
CA GLY A 27 13.40 -18.95 -3.28
C GLY A 27 12.14 -19.78 -3.51
N GLY A 28 11.35 -19.55 -4.55
CA GLY A 28 10.28 -20.48 -5.00
C GLY A 28 9.02 -20.58 -4.15
N LEU A 29 8.92 -19.84 -3.05
CA LEU A 29 7.71 -19.73 -2.21
C LEU A 29 7.49 -18.25 -1.90
N GLY A 30 6.26 -17.79 -2.03
CA GLY A 30 5.90 -16.40 -1.78
C GLY A 30 6.47 -15.90 -0.45
N THR A 31 7.31 -14.88 -0.52
CA THR A 31 7.87 -14.23 0.67
C THR A 31 6.95 -13.10 1.09
N PRO A 32 6.60 -13.00 2.38
CA PRO A 32 5.83 -11.85 2.87
C PRO A 32 6.65 -10.58 2.66
N LEU A 33 5.99 -9.49 2.25
CA LEU A 33 6.62 -8.19 2.09
C LEU A 33 7.17 -7.64 3.41
N GLN A 34 6.60 -8.05 4.53
CA GLN A 34 7.11 -7.79 5.86
C GLN A 34 7.76 -9.07 6.41
N ASP A 35 9.07 -9.07 6.49
CA ASP A 35 9.88 -10.13 7.08
C ASP A 35 10.29 -9.77 8.53
N ASN A 36 11.22 -10.55 9.10
CA ASN A 36 11.78 -10.27 10.42
C ASN A 36 12.50 -8.91 10.51
N GLN A 37 12.96 -8.34 9.39
CA GLN A 37 13.60 -7.01 9.36
C GLN A 37 12.54 -5.92 9.56
N GLY A 38 11.33 -6.08 9.04
CA GLY A 38 10.24 -5.14 9.27
C GLY A 38 9.92 -4.97 10.75
N LYS A 39 9.90 -6.05 11.51
CA LYS A 39 9.72 -6.01 12.97
C LYS A 39 10.86 -5.28 13.68
N LEU A 40 12.09 -5.44 13.19
CA LEU A 40 13.24 -4.71 13.73
C LEU A 40 13.10 -3.19 13.49
N TYR A 41 12.67 -2.77 12.30
CA TYR A 41 12.49 -1.35 11.99
C TYR A 41 11.38 -0.71 12.85
N GLU A 42 10.30 -1.43 13.05
CA GLU A 42 9.22 -1.01 13.95
C GLU A 42 9.72 -0.85 15.39
N GLU A 43 10.47 -1.83 15.89
CA GLU A 43 11.06 -1.77 17.22
C GLU A 43 12.08 -0.63 17.35
N MET A 44 12.90 -0.38 16.33
CA MET A 44 13.81 0.76 16.29
C MET A 44 13.06 2.09 16.36
N ARG A 45 11.96 2.25 15.65
CA ARG A 45 11.13 3.46 15.74
C ARG A 45 10.55 3.65 17.12
N ARG A 46 10.11 2.56 17.76
CA ARG A 46 9.51 2.59 19.10
C ARG A 46 10.54 2.90 20.18
N THR A 47 11.76 2.40 20.05
CA THR A 47 12.80 2.51 21.09
C THR A 47 13.72 3.71 20.90
N VAL A 48 13.85 4.23 19.67
CA VAL A 48 14.76 5.34 19.34
C VAL A 48 13.95 6.57 18.90
N PRO A 49 13.60 7.49 19.81
CA PRO A 49 12.71 8.61 19.53
C PRO A 49 13.16 9.52 18.37
N VAL A 50 14.47 9.65 18.17
CA VAL A 50 15.01 10.48 17.08
C VAL A 50 14.69 9.90 15.70
N VAL A 51 14.65 8.56 15.57
CA VAL A 51 14.28 7.88 14.32
C VAL A 51 12.82 8.13 14.01
N ASP A 52 11.94 7.94 14.99
CA ASP A 52 10.51 8.20 14.82
C ASP A 52 10.23 9.66 14.52
N ALA A 53 10.89 10.59 15.20
CA ALA A 53 10.78 12.02 14.94
C ALA A 53 11.23 12.39 13.51
N ALA A 54 12.30 11.78 13.00
CA ALA A 54 12.79 12.00 11.65
C ALA A 54 11.78 11.50 10.60
N VAL A 55 11.25 10.28 10.76
CA VAL A 55 10.23 9.73 9.86
C VAL A 55 8.98 10.61 9.85
N ASN A 56 8.47 10.96 11.03
CA ASN A 56 7.30 11.83 11.15
C ASN A 56 7.55 13.23 10.55
N LYS A 57 8.77 13.75 10.67
CA LYS A 57 9.13 15.02 10.04
C LYS A 57 9.08 14.94 8.51
N ILE A 58 9.59 13.87 7.92
CA ILE A 58 9.56 13.65 6.48
C ILE A 58 8.10 13.55 6.01
N ILE A 59 7.28 12.74 6.67
CA ILE A 59 5.86 12.57 6.33
C ILE A 59 5.14 13.93 6.34
N ARG A 60 5.36 14.75 7.36
CA ARG A 60 4.76 16.09 7.44
C ARG A 60 5.24 17.05 6.36
N LEU A 61 6.47 16.91 5.90
CA LEU A 61 7.00 17.73 4.80
C LEU A 61 6.42 17.34 3.44
N VAL A 62 6.10 16.06 3.26
CA VAL A 62 5.50 15.53 2.02
C VAL A 62 3.98 15.69 2.03
N GLY A 63 3.34 15.59 3.19
CA GLY A 63 1.89 15.44 3.36
C GLY A 63 1.04 16.69 3.11
N GLY A 64 1.61 17.77 2.59
CA GLY A 64 0.82 18.96 2.21
C GLY A 64 0.82 19.14 0.70
N PHE A 65 -0.15 18.59 0.00
CA PHE A 65 -0.31 18.83 -1.44
C PHE A 65 -1.69 19.45 -1.73
N GLU A 66 -1.74 20.26 -2.75
CA GLU A 66 -2.97 20.83 -3.28
C GLU A 66 -3.28 20.22 -4.64
N VAL A 67 -4.55 19.91 -4.84
CA VAL A 67 -5.02 19.42 -6.13
C VAL A 67 -5.52 20.60 -6.95
N HIS A 68 -4.90 20.84 -8.10
CA HIS A 68 -5.30 21.86 -9.05
C HIS A 68 -6.07 21.24 -10.22
N CYS A 69 -7.18 21.88 -10.58
CA CYS A 69 -7.95 21.56 -11.76
C CYS A 69 -8.50 22.85 -12.36
N ASP A 70 -8.36 23.00 -13.67
CA ASP A 70 -8.79 24.22 -14.38
C ASP A 70 -10.33 24.26 -14.55
N ASP A 71 -10.97 23.09 -14.62
CA ASP A 71 -12.43 23.00 -14.68
C ASP A 71 -13.03 23.15 -13.28
N PRO A 72 -13.91 24.16 -13.04
CA PRO A 72 -14.54 24.39 -11.75
C PRO A 72 -15.37 23.19 -11.24
N TRP A 73 -16.03 22.46 -12.13
CA TRP A 73 -16.81 21.27 -11.74
C TRP A 73 -15.89 20.14 -11.27
N CYS A 74 -14.86 19.83 -12.05
CA CYS A 74 -13.85 18.83 -11.67
C CYS A 74 -13.15 19.22 -10.37
N LYS A 75 -12.84 20.49 -10.17
CA LYS A 75 -12.23 20.98 -8.94
C LYS A 75 -13.11 20.69 -7.72
N GLY A 76 -14.42 20.93 -7.83
CA GLY A 76 -15.36 20.64 -6.77
C GLY A 76 -15.42 19.15 -6.42
N GLU A 77 -15.51 18.29 -7.41
CA GLU A 77 -15.54 16.83 -7.23
C GLU A 77 -14.22 16.28 -6.66
N LEU A 78 -13.07 16.81 -7.11
CA LEU A 78 -11.77 16.43 -6.58
C LEU A 78 -11.59 16.86 -5.12
N GLN A 79 -12.01 18.07 -4.76
CA GLN A 79 -11.97 18.55 -3.38
C GLN A 79 -12.89 17.73 -2.47
N ARG A 80 -14.05 17.33 -2.98
CA ARG A 80 -14.96 16.46 -2.27
C ARG A 80 -14.33 15.08 -2.07
N PHE A 81 -13.82 14.46 -3.13
CA PHE A 81 -13.11 13.18 -3.04
C PHE A 81 -11.96 13.24 -2.04
N TYR A 82 -11.14 14.29 -2.10
CA TYR A 82 -10.01 14.50 -1.21
C TYR A 82 -10.41 14.46 0.26
N ARG A 83 -11.56 15.04 0.60
CA ARG A 83 -12.02 15.12 1.99
C ARG A 83 -12.83 13.93 2.45
N GLU A 84 -13.61 13.33 1.54
CA GLU A 84 -14.67 12.38 1.90
C GLU A 84 -14.34 10.93 1.55
N VAL A 85 -13.29 10.65 0.74
CA VAL A 85 -12.94 9.28 0.39
C VAL A 85 -12.74 8.47 1.67
N GLN A 86 -13.44 7.33 1.74
CA GLN A 86 -13.31 6.42 2.88
C GLN A 86 -11.95 5.74 2.86
N VAL A 87 -11.22 5.79 3.97
CA VAL A 87 -9.89 5.18 4.10
C VAL A 87 -9.80 4.16 5.23
N GLY A 88 -10.90 3.99 5.95
CA GLY A 88 -11.02 3.01 7.04
C GLY A 88 -12.42 2.99 7.62
N PRO A 89 -12.68 2.17 8.66
CA PRO A 89 -14.00 2.05 9.27
C PRO A 89 -14.54 3.36 9.85
N ALA A 90 -13.66 4.23 10.33
CA ALA A 90 -14.02 5.51 10.97
C ALA A 90 -13.11 6.65 10.47
N ALA A 91 -12.40 6.46 9.36
CA ALA A 91 -11.45 7.43 8.82
C ALA A 91 -11.82 7.79 7.38
N ALA A 92 -11.72 9.06 7.05
CA ALA A 92 -11.96 9.59 5.72
C ALA A 92 -10.91 10.66 5.38
N GLY A 93 -10.70 10.83 4.08
CA GLY A 93 -9.78 11.82 3.52
C GLY A 93 -8.50 11.23 2.98
N LEU A 94 -8.10 11.72 1.83
CA LEU A 94 -6.91 11.25 1.12
C LEU A 94 -5.63 11.50 1.91
N ASP A 95 -5.57 12.58 2.70
CA ASP A 95 -4.43 12.85 3.59
C ASP A 95 -4.14 11.71 4.55
N GLN A 96 -5.20 11.14 5.13
CA GLN A 96 -5.09 10.04 6.08
C GLN A 96 -4.49 8.79 5.40
N PHE A 97 -4.96 8.49 4.17
CA PHE A 97 -4.42 7.39 3.38
C PHE A 97 -2.94 7.61 3.07
N ILE A 98 -2.58 8.80 2.59
CA ILE A 98 -1.20 9.12 2.22
C ILE A 98 -0.29 9.12 3.45
N PHE A 99 -0.76 9.65 4.57
CA PHE A 99 0.00 9.62 5.81
C PHE A 99 0.37 8.18 6.20
N GLN A 100 -0.60 7.28 6.20
CA GLN A 100 -0.38 5.88 6.53
C GLN A 100 0.53 5.20 5.48
N TYR A 101 0.28 5.45 4.20
CA TYR A 101 1.07 4.90 3.10
C TYR A 101 2.55 5.31 3.20
N LEU A 102 2.82 6.60 3.46
CA LEU A 102 4.18 7.10 3.65
C LEU A 102 4.82 6.57 4.93
N ASN A 103 4.03 6.38 5.98
CA ASN A 103 4.51 5.79 7.21
C ASN A 103 5.04 4.37 6.99
N ASP A 104 4.29 3.55 6.25
CA ASP A 104 4.68 2.19 5.93
C ASP A 104 5.87 2.18 4.96
N LEU A 105 5.84 3.02 3.92
CA LEU A 105 6.92 3.15 2.95
C LEU A 105 8.26 3.54 3.60
N LEU A 106 8.25 4.52 4.50
CA LEU A 106 9.46 5.00 5.17
C LEU A 106 9.95 4.04 6.27
N THR A 107 9.05 3.24 6.83
CA THR A 107 9.42 2.27 7.87
C THR A 107 9.96 0.98 7.28
N TYR A 108 9.26 0.45 6.28
CA TYR A 108 9.54 -0.90 5.76
C TYR A 108 10.20 -0.87 4.37
N GLY A 109 10.30 0.30 3.73
CA GLY A 109 10.76 0.41 2.34
C GLY A 109 9.73 -0.03 1.31
N ASN A 110 8.56 -0.47 1.77
CA ASN A 110 7.44 -0.91 0.95
C ASN A 110 6.13 -0.36 1.54
N ALA A 111 5.16 -0.13 0.68
CA ALA A 111 3.79 0.20 1.07
C ALA A 111 2.83 -0.32 0.03
N ALA A 112 1.65 -0.70 0.43
CA ALA A 112 0.61 -1.17 -0.46
C ALA A 112 -0.74 -0.54 -0.11
N GLY A 113 -1.49 -0.20 -1.14
CA GLY A 113 -2.84 0.34 -1.01
C GLY A 113 -3.78 -0.32 -1.98
N GLU A 114 -5.02 -0.49 -1.57
CA GLU A 114 -6.10 -1.01 -2.39
C GLU A 114 -7.08 0.10 -2.73
N MET A 115 -7.47 0.18 -4.00
CA MET A 115 -8.53 1.06 -4.46
C MET A 115 -9.80 0.23 -4.71
N VAL A 116 -10.88 0.62 -4.04
CA VAL A 116 -12.18 -0.02 -4.22
C VAL A 116 -13.03 0.85 -5.14
N PRO A 117 -13.32 0.40 -6.37
CA PRO A 117 -14.19 1.14 -7.28
C PRO A 117 -15.64 1.13 -6.79
N LEU A 118 -16.37 2.18 -7.10
CA LEU A 118 -17.81 2.21 -6.90
C LEU A 118 -18.50 1.14 -7.77
N LYS A 119 -19.63 0.61 -7.29
CA LYS A 119 -20.40 -0.43 -8.00
C LYS A 119 -20.83 -0.04 -9.41
N ASN A 120 -20.96 1.25 -9.68
CA ASN A 120 -21.29 1.79 -11.02
C ASN A 120 -20.08 1.94 -11.95
N GLY A 121 -18.88 1.61 -11.46
CA GLY A 121 -17.61 1.74 -12.21
C GLY A 121 -17.16 3.19 -12.49
N ARG A 122 -17.84 4.17 -11.92
CA ARG A 122 -17.57 5.61 -12.19
C ARG A 122 -16.98 6.31 -10.98
N GLY A 123 -15.83 5.84 -10.50
CA GLY A 123 -15.12 6.49 -9.40
C GLY A 123 -14.60 5.51 -8.36
N ILE A 124 -13.94 6.06 -7.36
CA ILE A 124 -13.34 5.33 -6.24
C ILE A 124 -14.27 5.49 -5.03
N GLY A 125 -14.67 4.38 -4.45
CA GLY A 125 -15.51 4.36 -3.24
C GLY A 125 -14.69 4.41 -1.96
N ALA A 126 -13.53 3.75 -1.95
CA ALA A 126 -12.65 3.72 -0.80
C ALA A 126 -11.19 3.48 -1.20
N LEU A 127 -10.29 3.87 -0.32
CA LEU A 127 -8.85 3.58 -0.39
C LEU A 127 -8.44 2.93 0.93
N TYR A 128 -7.73 1.82 0.88
CA TYR A 128 -7.23 1.14 2.08
C TYR A 128 -5.74 0.94 2.01
N ASN A 129 -5.04 1.19 3.11
CA ASN A 129 -3.68 0.69 3.26
C ASN A 129 -3.75 -0.78 3.64
N VAL A 130 -3.05 -1.62 2.89
CA VAL A 130 -3.01 -3.07 3.10
C VAL A 130 -1.81 -3.38 3.98
N PRO A 131 -2.00 -4.04 5.14
CA PRO A 131 -0.88 -4.46 5.98
C PRO A 131 0.09 -5.35 5.19
N LEU A 132 1.38 -5.01 5.23
CA LEU A 132 2.40 -5.72 4.45
C LEU A 132 2.56 -7.19 4.84
N GLU A 133 2.20 -7.53 6.07
CA GLU A 133 2.16 -8.92 6.56
C GLU A 133 1.11 -9.79 5.84
N ASN A 134 0.08 -9.14 5.29
CA ASN A 134 -0.99 -9.80 4.54
C ASN A 134 -0.66 -9.94 3.04
N ILE A 135 0.50 -9.46 2.61
CA ILE A 135 0.92 -9.49 1.21
C ILE A 135 2.11 -10.43 1.07
N SER A 136 2.03 -11.36 0.14
CA SER A 136 3.18 -12.11 -0.31
C SER A 136 3.37 -11.99 -1.82
N VAL A 137 4.62 -12.01 -2.23
CA VAL A 137 5.02 -11.92 -3.64
C VAL A 137 5.72 -13.19 -4.02
N ALA A 138 5.30 -13.81 -5.11
CA ALA A 138 5.96 -14.96 -5.70
C ALA A 138 6.29 -14.70 -7.17
N GLN A 139 7.23 -15.45 -7.70
CA GLN A 139 7.50 -15.44 -9.13
C GLN A 139 6.33 -16.14 -9.85
N GLY A 140 5.82 -15.50 -10.90
CA GLY A 140 4.82 -16.08 -11.80
C GLY A 140 5.39 -17.13 -12.74
N ASP A 141 4.61 -17.49 -13.74
CA ASP A 141 5.00 -18.51 -14.74
C ASP A 141 6.19 -18.06 -15.62
N SER A 142 6.45 -16.76 -15.68
CA SER A 142 7.59 -16.16 -16.40
C SER A 142 8.53 -15.43 -15.41
N PRO A 143 9.85 -15.40 -15.68
CA PRO A 143 10.80 -14.63 -14.85
C PRO A 143 10.49 -13.13 -14.73
N LEU A 144 9.65 -12.61 -15.63
CA LEU A 144 9.23 -11.20 -15.64
C LEU A 144 7.84 -10.98 -15.03
N GLU A 145 7.19 -12.05 -14.59
CA GLU A 145 5.86 -11.99 -13.97
C GLU A 145 5.98 -12.18 -12.46
N LEU A 146 5.22 -11.35 -11.73
CA LEU A 146 5.12 -11.42 -10.28
C LEU A 146 3.66 -11.68 -9.92
N ASP A 147 3.44 -12.73 -9.14
CA ASP A 147 2.16 -13.02 -8.52
C ASP A 147 2.11 -12.37 -7.14
N ILE A 148 1.11 -11.52 -6.93
CA ILE A 148 0.87 -10.86 -5.64
C ILE A 148 -0.34 -11.54 -5.00
N PHE A 149 -0.14 -12.07 -3.81
CA PHE A 149 -1.18 -12.68 -3.00
C PHE A 149 -1.52 -11.78 -1.82
N VAL A 150 -2.79 -11.44 -1.68
CA VAL A 150 -3.30 -10.71 -0.52
C VAL A 150 -4.11 -11.68 0.33
N TYR A 151 -3.74 -11.80 1.58
CA TYR A 151 -4.43 -12.67 2.54
C TYR A 151 -5.34 -11.83 3.43
N PRO A 152 -6.57 -12.28 3.69
CA PRO A 152 -7.40 -11.67 4.73
C PRO A 152 -6.72 -11.76 6.10
N ASP A 153 -7.01 -10.80 6.96
CA ASP A 153 -6.47 -10.75 8.32
C ASP A 153 -6.50 -12.12 9.02
N GLY A 154 -5.37 -12.54 9.53
CA GLY A 154 -5.20 -13.81 10.25
C GLY A 154 -4.91 -15.04 9.41
N MET A 155 -4.88 -14.94 8.09
CA MET A 155 -4.44 -16.03 7.20
C MET A 155 -3.02 -15.77 6.70
N THR A 156 -2.02 -16.09 7.49
CA THR A 156 -0.65 -16.19 6.97
C THR A 156 -0.54 -17.39 6.04
N ALA A 157 0.22 -17.25 4.95
CA ALA A 157 0.59 -18.40 4.12
C ALA A 157 1.22 -19.47 5.01
N LYS A 158 0.47 -20.54 5.29
CA LYS A 158 1.06 -21.69 5.97
C LYS A 158 2.08 -22.31 5.04
N LYS A 159 3.32 -22.40 5.54
CA LYS A 159 4.37 -23.24 4.96
C LYS A 159 3.92 -24.67 4.82
#